data_857e305487ec468b170f866de80a4221
#
_entry.id   857e305487ec468b170f866de80a4221
#
_cell.length_a   1.000
_cell.length_b   1.000
_cell.length_c   1.000
_cell.angle_alpha   90.00
_cell.angle_beta   90.00
_cell.angle_gamma   90.00
#
_symmetry.space_group_name_H-M   'P 1'
#
loop_
_entity.id
_entity.type
_entity.pdbx_description
1 polymer ?
#
loop_
_entity_poly.entity_id
_entity_poly.type
_entity_poly.pdbx_seq_one_letter_code
_entity_poly.pdbx_strand_id
1 'polypeptide(L)'
;LTGMDIANASGYDGGSVTADAALMAAALNEERSVILVSDTVNPSYRRVVETCSAGGRCEVQRVPSKNGVTDMAALDSMLNDNTACLIVQSPNFLGLVEDTAALCARAKAKEAVSVVVCDPVSLALLASPGQAGADIAVGEGQPLGAPLSFGGPYLGFFATREAYKRQLPGRLVGM
;
A
#
# COMPACT_ATOMS: atom_id res chain seq x y z
N LEU A 1 1.83 -15.86 -0.51
CA LEU A 1 2.98 -14.99 -0.23
C LEU A 1 2.57 -13.84 0.70
N THR A 2 1.61 -13.00 0.32
CA THR A 2 1.22 -11.79 1.06
C THR A 2 0.45 -12.06 2.35
N GLY A 3 -0.05 -13.26 2.59
CA GLY A 3 -0.91 -13.58 3.74
C GLY A 3 -2.29 -12.94 3.68
N MET A 4 -2.72 -12.50 2.49
CA MET A 4 -4.06 -11.98 2.22
C MET A 4 -4.99 -13.09 1.75
N ASP A 5 -6.31 -12.83 1.84
CA ASP A 5 -7.34 -13.82 1.53
C ASP A 5 -7.63 -13.92 0.04
N ILE A 6 -7.59 -12.81 -0.68
CA ILE A 6 -7.90 -12.70 -2.11
C ILE A 6 -6.91 -11.80 -2.86
N ALA A 7 -6.74 -12.06 -4.15
CA ALA A 7 -5.95 -11.22 -5.05
C ALA A 7 -6.69 -11.02 -6.38
N ASN A 8 -6.44 -9.89 -7.05
CA ASN A 8 -6.91 -9.67 -8.41
C ASN A 8 -6.03 -10.39 -9.44
N ALA A 9 -6.44 -10.39 -10.69
CA ALA A 9 -5.71 -11.03 -11.78
C ALA A 9 -4.34 -10.36 -12.04
N SER A 10 -4.29 -9.03 -12.09
CA SER A 10 -3.08 -8.20 -12.17
C SER A 10 -3.42 -6.72 -12.26
N GLY A 11 -2.42 -5.86 -11.99
CA GLY A 11 -2.37 -4.45 -12.39
C GLY A 11 -1.22 -4.19 -13.35
N TYR A 12 -1.05 -2.96 -13.80
CA TYR A 12 0.01 -2.61 -14.75
C TYR A 12 1.41 -2.63 -14.13
N ASP A 13 1.55 -2.04 -12.95
CA ASP A 13 2.81 -1.93 -12.21
C ASP A 13 2.55 -1.64 -10.72
N GLY A 14 3.61 -1.68 -9.92
CA GLY A 14 3.52 -1.42 -8.48
C GLY A 14 3.00 -0.02 -8.13
N GLY A 15 3.31 0.99 -8.95
CA GLY A 15 2.82 2.36 -8.75
C GLY A 15 1.32 2.48 -8.97
N SER A 16 0.83 1.91 -10.08
CA SER A 16 -0.61 1.91 -10.41
C SER A 16 -1.44 1.21 -9.36
N VAL A 17 -1.03 0.00 -8.93
CA VAL A 17 -1.78 -0.73 -7.89
C VAL A 17 -1.70 -0.07 -6.52
N THR A 18 -0.62 0.70 -6.24
CA THR A 18 -0.54 1.51 -5.01
C THR A 18 -1.57 2.64 -5.04
N ALA A 19 -1.74 3.29 -6.19
CA ALA A 19 -2.78 4.31 -6.36
C ALA A 19 -4.20 3.71 -6.32
N ASP A 20 -4.41 2.54 -6.94
CA ASP A 20 -5.68 1.82 -6.87
C ASP A 20 -6.05 1.48 -5.42
N ALA A 21 -5.05 1.08 -4.60
CA ALA A 21 -5.26 0.82 -3.18
C ALA A 21 -5.67 2.08 -2.40
N ALA A 22 -5.03 3.22 -2.70
CA ALA A 22 -5.40 4.51 -2.12
C ALA A 22 -6.83 4.92 -2.47
N LEU A 23 -7.21 4.82 -3.74
CA LEU A 23 -8.55 5.15 -4.23
C LEU A 23 -9.61 4.19 -3.69
N MET A 24 -9.31 2.89 -3.63
CA MET A 24 -10.19 1.91 -3.01
C MET A 24 -10.42 2.23 -1.52
N ALA A 25 -9.36 2.51 -0.77
CA ALA A 25 -9.47 2.85 0.64
C ALA A 25 -10.31 4.13 0.86
N ALA A 26 -10.13 5.14 0.00
CA ALA A 26 -10.93 6.36 0.03
C ALA A 26 -12.41 6.10 -0.29
N ALA A 27 -12.71 5.11 -1.15
CA ALA A 27 -14.08 4.74 -1.50
C ALA A 27 -14.79 3.90 -0.42
N LEU A 28 -14.02 3.22 0.46
CA LEU A 28 -14.59 2.44 1.56
C LEU A 28 -15.25 3.31 2.64
N ASN A 29 -14.79 4.53 2.82
CA ASN A 29 -15.39 5.48 3.75
C ASN A 29 -15.38 6.89 3.13
N GLU A 30 -16.53 7.28 2.60
CA GLU A 30 -16.67 8.55 1.88
C GLU A 30 -16.58 9.80 2.76
N GLU A 31 -16.66 9.68 4.05
CA GLU A 31 -16.50 10.80 5.00
C GLU A 31 -15.03 11.12 5.26
N ARG A 32 -14.10 10.21 4.92
CA ARG A 32 -12.66 10.38 5.13
C ARG A 32 -11.97 10.90 3.88
N SER A 33 -11.11 11.90 4.03
CA SER A 33 -10.53 12.63 2.90
C SER A 33 -9.00 12.74 2.93
N VAL A 34 -8.31 12.08 3.87
CA VAL A 34 -6.85 12.14 3.96
C VAL A 34 -6.22 10.78 3.66
N ILE A 35 -5.30 10.78 2.71
CA ILE A 35 -4.43 9.65 2.39
C ILE A 35 -3.04 9.97 2.95
N LEU A 36 -2.59 9.21 3.94
CA LEU A 36 -1.24 9.34 4.48
C LEU A 36 -0.28 8.40 3.73
N VAL A 37 0.83 8.93 3.24
CA VAL A 37 1.87 8.14 2.54
C VAL A 37 3.21 8.40 3.21
N SER A 38 3.91 7.35 3.64
CA SER A 38 5.25 7.51 4.20
C SER A 38 6.25 8.04 3.17
N ASP A 39 7.13 8.93 3.59
CA ASP A 39 8.22 9.44 2.76
C ASP A 39 9.22 8.35 2.33
N THR A 40 9.18 7.18 2.99
CA THR A 40 10.01 6.03 2.66
C THR A 40 9.44 5.13 1.57
N VAL A 41 8.20 5.38 1.11
CA VAL A 41 7.62 4.74 -0.09
C VAL A 41 8.35 5.21 -1.35
N ASN A 42 8.49 4.33 -2.33
CA ASN A 42 9.09 4.66 -3.64
C ASN A 42 8.55 6.00 -4.17
N PRO A 43 9.43 6.99 -4.47
CA PRO A 43 9.01 8.33 -4.90
C PRO A 43 8.16 8.33 -6.17
N SER A 44 8.38 7.39 -7.08
CA SER A 44 7.53 7.26 -8.27
C SER A 44 6.11 6.80 -7.90
N TYR A 45 5.97 5.85 -6.96
CA TYR A 45 4.67 5.40 -6.49
C TYR A 45 3.89 6.50 -5.78
N ARG A 46 4.59 7.29 -4.94
CA ARG A 46 3.98 8.47 -4.28
C ARG A 46 3.42 9.46 -5.30
N ARG A 47 4.18 9.74 -6.38
CA ARG A 47 3.71 10.63 -7.46
C ARG A 47 2.49 10.08 -8.21
N VAL A 48 2.44 8.77 -8.43
CA VAL A 48 1.28 8.14 -9.05
C VAL A 48 0.05 8.27 -8.15
N VAL A 49 0.20 8.02 -6.83
CA VAL A 49 -0.88 8.23 -5.85
C VAL A 49 -1.34 9.69 -5.86
N GLU A 50 -0.42 10.67 -5.81
CA GLU A 50 -0.73 12.10 -5.88
C GLU A 50 -1.48 12.45 -7.17
N THR A 51 -1.02 11.94 -8.31
CA THR A 51 -1.63 12.20 -9.63
C THR A 51 -3.03 11.61 -9.75
N CYS A 52 -3.21 10.36 -9.33
CA CYS A 52 -4.51 9.68 -9.41
C CYS A 52 -5.52 10.24 -8.40
N SER A 53 -5.05 10.82 -7.30
CA SER A 53 -5.90 11.47 -6.30
C SER A 53 -6.20 12.94 -6.65
N ALA A 54 -5.48 13.54 -7.61
CA ALA A 54 -5.66 14.92 -8.00
C ALA A 54 -7.06 15.16 -8.59
N GLY A 55 -7.74 16.19 -8.09
CA GLY A 55 -9.13 16.52 -8.50
C GLY A 55 -10.19 15.63 -7.84
N GLY A 56 -9.81 14.64 -7.08
CA GLY A 56 -10.70 13.89 -6.21
C GLY A 56 -10.96 14.59 -4.87
N ARG A 57 -11.70 13.91 -4.00
CA ARG A 57 -12.02 14.44 -2.66
C ARG A 57 -10.93 14.25 -1.61
N CYS A 58 -9.91 13.43 -1.92
CA CYS A 58 -8.87 13.08 -0.96
C CYS A 58 -7.59 13.89 -1.18
N GLU A 59 -7.04 14.39 -0.09
CA GLU A 59 -5.75 15.03 -0.02
C GLU A 59 -4.67 13.99 0.34
N VAL A 60 -3.57 14.00 -0.40
CA VAL A 60 -2.41 13.16 -0.10
C VAL A 60 -1.44 13.93 0.77
N GLN A 61 -1.17 13.43 1.97
CA GLN A 61 -0.22 14.01 2.91
C GLN A 61 0.94 13.04 3.15
N ARG A 62 2.16 13.58 3.24
CA ARG A 62 3.36 12.78 3.46
C ARG A 62 3.71 12.69 4.93
N VAL A 63 3.88 11.46 5.44
CA VAL A 63 4.42 11.20 6.76
C VAL A 63 5.94 11.24 6.69
N PRO A 64 6.62 12.13 7.41
CA PRO A 64 8.07 12.25 7.35
C PRO A 64 8.78 10.98 7.83
N SER A 65 10.02 10.83 7.42
CA SER A 65 10.89 9.76 7.88
C SER A 65 11.90 10.26 8.91
N LYS A 66 12.31 9.34 9.79
CA LYS A 66 13.37 9.56 10.77
C LYS A 66 14.30 8.34 10.78
N ASN A 67 15.59 8.58 10.66
CA ASN A 67 16.59 7.51 10.56
C ASN A 67 16.33 6.51 9.43
N GLY A 68 15.70 6.97 8.33
CA GLY A 68 15.43 6.16 7.14
C GLY A 68 14.18 5.26 7.24
N VAL A 69 13.41 5.34 8.32
CA VAL A 69 12.12 4.67 8.49
C VAL A 69 11.03 5.68 8.77
N THR A 70 9.77 5.28 8.65
CA THR A 70 8.61 6.14 8.97
C THR A 70 8.71 6.69 10.39
N ASP A 71 8.60 8.01 10.57
CA ASP A 71 8.59 8.63 11.90
C ASP A 71 7.27 8.35 12.61
N MET A 72 7.32 7.46 13.59
CA MET A 72 6.14 7.05 14.37
C MET A 72 5.49 8.22 15.14
N ALA A 73 6.30 9.16 15.66
CA ALA A 73 5.76 10.30 16.41
C ALA A 73 5.04 11.29 15.48
N ALA A 74 5.61 11.51 14.28
CA ALA A 74 4.95 12.31 13.26
C ALA A 74 3.66 11.62 12.78
N LEU A 75 3.69 10.31 12.54
CA LEU A 75 2.51 9.54 12.17
C LEU A 75 1.41 9.66 13.23
N ASP A 76 1.73 9.48 14.50
CA ASP A 76 0.76 9.58 15.59
C ASP A 76 0.10 10.97 15.68
N SER A 77 0.81 12.03 15.28
CA SER A 77 0.25 13.39 15.22
C SER A 77 -0.61 13.66 13.98
N MET A 78 -0.41 12.93 12.90
CA MET A 78 -1.13 13.09 11.62
C MET A 78 -2.35 12.18 11.53
N LEU A 79 -2.29 10.98 12.10
CA LEU A 79 -3.40 10.02 12.11
C LEU A 79 -4.59 10.57 12.91
N ASN A 80 -5.72 10.70 12.24
CA ASN A 80 -6.96 11.18 12.82
C ASN A 80 -8.18 10.51 12.16
N ASP A 81 -9.36 10.85 12.64
CA ASP A 81 -10.62 10.22 12.18
C ASP A 81 -10.99 10.58 10.73
N ASN A 82 -10.30 11.55 10.09
CA ASN A 82 -10.42 11.89 8.69
C ASN A 82 -9.45 11.10 7.79
N THR A 83 -8.57 10.27 8.38
CA THR A 83 -7.61 9.46 7.61
C THR A 83 -8.31 8.28 6.95
N ALA A 84 -8.32 8.22 5.62
CA ALA A 84 -8.87 7.12 4.84
C ALA A 84 -7.90 5.92 4.83
N CYS A 85 -6.62 6.17 4.60
CA CYS A 85 -5.60 5.12 4.64
C CYS A 85 -4.21 5.63 5.02
N LEU A 86 -3.38 4.67 5.44
CA LEU A 86 -1.94 4.81 5.61
C LEU A 86 -1.24 3.88 4.62
N ILE A 87 -0.36 4.44 3.78
CA ILE A 87 0.45 3.70 2.80
C ILE A 87 1.90 3.68 3.29
N VAL A 88 2.45 2.49 3.46
CA VAL A 88 3.83 2.25 3.84
C VAL A 88 4.48 1.23 2.91
N GLN A 89 5.81 1.19 2.86
CA GLN A 89 6.54 0.22 2.06
C GLN A 89 7.55 -0.53 2.92
N SER A 90 7.60 -1.85 2.82
CA SER A 90 8.61 -2.65 3.50
C SER A 90 9.03 -3.87 2.64
N PRO A 91 10.34 -4.07 2.37
CA PRO A 91 11.42 -3.10 2.59
C PRO A 91 11.14 -1.76 1.92
N ASN A 92 11.53 -0.66 2.55
CA ASN A 92 11.26 0.66 2.02
C ASN A 92 12.22 1.05 0.90
N PHE A 93 12.00 2.22 0.28
CA PHE A 93 12.82 2.68 -0.85
C PHE A 93 14.30 2.91 -0.50
N LEU A 94 14.61 3.11 0.79
CA LEU A 94 15.97 3.24 1.28
C LEU A 94 16.63 1.89 1.63
N GLY A 95 15.92 0.78 1.44
CA GLY A 95 16.41 -0.57 1.72
C GLY A 95 16.26 -1.01 3.17
N LEU A 96 15.54 -0.27 4.00
CA LEU A 96 15.31 -0.61 5.41
C LEU A 96 13.97 -1.32 5.60
N VAL A 97 13.90 -2.19 6.61
CA VAL A 97 12.67 -2.87 7.01
C VAL A 97 11.91 -2.00 8.00
N GLU A 98 10.66 -1.71 7.69
CA GLU A 98 9.75 -0.96 8.57
C GLU A 98 9.14 -1.87 9.64
N ASP A 99 8.79 -1.31 10.79
CA ASP A 99 7.92 -2.00 11.76
C ASP A 99 6.47 -1.98 11.26
N THR A 100 6.23 -2.84 10.27
CA THR A 100 4.94 -2.90 9.56
C THR A 100 3.78 -3.22 10.50
N ALA A 101 4.03 -4.08 11.51
CA ALA A 101 2.99 -4.46 12.47
C ALA A 101 2.56 -3.26 13.33
N ALA A 102 3.53 -2.48 13.82
CA ALA A 102 3.23 -1.28 14.59
C ALA A 102 2.54 -0.19 13.75
N LEU A 103 2.91 -0.04 12.48
CA LEU A 103 2.28 0.90 11.54
C LEU A 103 0.83 0.50 11.24
N CYS A 104 0.58 -0.78 10.93
CA CYS A 104 -0.77 -1.30 10.70
C CYS A 104 -1.67 -1.17 11.95
N ALA A 105 -1.11 -1.45 13.14
CA ALA A 105 -1.86 -1.31 14.40
C ALA A 105 -2.31 0.15 14.65
N ARG A 106 -1.47 1.13 14.32
CA ARG A 106 -1.82 2.55 14.42
C ARG A 106 -2.94 2.96 13.46
N ALA A 107 -2.83 2.54 12.20
CA ALA A 107 -3.89 2.78 11.21
C ALA A 107 -5.21 2.18 11.70
N LYS A 108 -5.19 0.92 12.14
CA LYS A 108 -6.37 0.22 12.65
C LYS A 108 -7.00 0.88 13.87
N ALA A 109 -6.19 1.44 14.79
CA ALA A 109 -6.69 2.15 15.96
C ALA A 109 -7.50 3.42 15.62
N LYS A 110 -7.32 3.94 14.39
CA LYS A 110 -8.06 5.07 13.81
C LYS A 110 -9.04 4.62 12.70
N GLU A 111 -9.27 3.33 12.59
CA GLU A 111 -10.12 2.74 11.54
C GLU A 111 -9.70 3.16 10.12
N ALA A 112 -8.45 3.56 9.94
CA ALA A 112 -7.86 3.84 8.64
C ALA A 112 -7.39 2.54 8.00
N VAL A 113 -7.56 2.42 6.67
CA VAL A 113 -7.11 1.25 5.92
C VAL A 113 -5.58 1.24 5.85
N SER A 114 -4.96 0.13 6.22
CA SER A 114 -3.52 -0.06 6.12
C SER A 114 -3.15 -0.70 4.78
N VAL A 115 -2.33 0.02 4.00
CA VAL A 115 -1.82 -0.42 2.70
C VAL A 115 -0.31 -0.64 2.82
N VAL A 116 0.14 -1.87 2.54
CA VAL A 116 1.56 -2.21 2.56
C VAL A 116 2.03 -2.50 1.15
N VAL A 117 2.95 -1.67 0.67
CA VAL A 117 3.71 -1.93 -0.55
C VAL A 117 4.86 -2.86 -0.19
N CYS A 118 5.00 -4.00 -0.88
CA CYS A 118 6.05 -4.97 -0.57
C CYS A 118 6.70 -5.54 -1.83
N ASP A 119 7.97 -5.92 -1.69
CA ASP A 119 8.67 -6.74 -2.67
C ASP A 119 8.30 -8.22 -2.42
N PRO A 120 7.71 -8.93 -3.39
CA PRO A 120 7.27 -10.30 -3.18
C PRO A 120 8.42 -11.28 -2.90
N VAL A 121 9.64 -10.99 -3.38
CA VAL A 121 10.82 -11.84 -3.11
C VAL A 121 11.26 -11.71 -1.66
N SER A 122 11.17 -10.53 -1.07
CA SER A 122 11.51 -10.27 0.33
C SER A 122 10.64 -11.07 1.31
N LEU A 123 9.41 -11.43 0.90
CA LEU A 123 8.48 -12.20 1.72
C LEU A 123 8.90 -13.67 1.94
N ALA A 124 9.98 -14.13 1.28
CA ALA A 124 10.62 -15.39 1.62
C ALA A 124 11.34 -15.36 2.98
N LEU A 125 11.69 -14.16 3.46
CA LEU A 125 12.45 -13.94 4.70
C LEU A 125 11.69 -13.12 5.74
N LEU A 126 10.83 -12.21 5.29
CA LEU A 126 10.09 -11.27 6.14
C LEU A 126 8.67 -11.75 6.41
N ALA A 127 8.11 -11.34 7.53
CA ALA A 127 6.70 -11.53 7.81
C ALA A 127 5.84 -10.90 6.72
N SER A 128 4.82 -11.62 6.26
CA SER A 128 3.93 -11.12 5.21
C SER A 128 3.09 -9.94 5.71
N PRO A 129 2.66 -9.03 4.79
CA PRO A 129 1.75 -7.94 5.14
C PRO A 129 0.51 -8.40 5.90
N GLY A 130 -0.06 -9.54 5.50
CA GLY A 130 -1.22 -10.12 6.16
C GLY A 130 -0.94 -10.54 7.60
N GLN A 131 0.23 -11.12 7.90
CA GLN A 131 0.66 -11.45 9.25
C GLN A 131 0.92 -10.19 10.09
N ALA A 132 1.43 -9.12 9.46
CA ALA A 132 1.62 -7.82 10.10
C ALA A 132 0.31 -7.06 10.37
N GLY A 133 -0.83 -7.57 9.91
CA GLY A 133 -2.14 -6.97 10.15
C GLY A 133 -2.60 -5.97 9.08
N ALA A 134 -1.94 -5.92 7.92
CA ALA A 134 -2.35 -5.08 6.81
C ALA A 134 -3.73 -5.46 6.27
N ASP A 135 -4.46 -4.47 5.74
CA ASP A 135 -5.74 -4.65 5.05
C ASP A 135 -5.53 -4.92 3.56
N ILE A 136 -4.55 -4.25 2.96
CA ILE A 136 -4.21 -4.35 1.54
C ILE A 136 -2.70 -4.54 1.39
N ALA A 137 -2.29 -5.46 0.52
CA ALA A 137 -0.91 -5.65 0.10
C ALA A 137 -0.80 -5.44 -1.41
N VAL A 138 0.12 -4.59 -1.83
CA VAL A 138 0.38 -4.27 -3.23
C VAL A 138 1.87 -4.29 -3.53
N GLY A 139 2.24 -4.35 -4.77
CA GLY A 139 3.64 -4.24 -5.15
C GLY A 139 3.91 -4.58 -6.59
N GLU A 140 5.19 -4.63 -6.94
CA GLU A 140 5.69 -4.99 -8.25
C GLU A 140 6.05 -6.48 -8.29
N GLY A 141 5.40 -7.22 -9.17
CA GLY A 141 5.60 -8.66 -9.32
C GLY A 141 6.62 -9.05 -10.38
N GLN A 142 7.21 -8.10 -11.11
CA GLN A 142 8.23 -8.38 -12.14
C GLN A 142 9.34 -9.33 -11.65
N PRO A 143 9.86 -9.19 -10.40
CA PRO A 143 10.93 -10.06 -9.90
C PRO A 143 10.56 -11.54 -9.82
N LEU A 144 9.27 -11.89 -9.89
CA LEU A 144 8.80 -13.29 -9.88
C LEU A 144 9.01 -14.04 -11.20
N GLY A 145 9.68 -13.43 -12.18
CA GLY A 145 10.07 -14.14 -13.41
C GLY A 145 9.90 -13.35 -14.72
N ALA A 146 9.41 -12.12 -14.67
CA ALA A 146 9.35 -11.26 -15.84
C ALA A 146 10.74 -10.66 -16.15
N PRO A 147 11.22 -10.68 -17.41
CA PRO A 147 12.51 -10.09 -17.77
C PRO A 147 12.46 -8.56 -17.69
N LEU A 148 13.60 -7.91 -17.50
CA LEU A 148 13.69 -6.46 -17.45
C LEU A 148 13.31 -5.77 -18.78
N SER A 149 13.61 -6.38 -19.92
CA SER A 149 13.18 -6.01 -21.28
C SER A 149 13.18 -4.51 -21.57
N PHE A 150 14.22 -3.80 -21.11
CA PHE A 150 14.39 -2.34 -21.29
C PHE A 150 13.23 -1.48 -20.74
N GLY A 151 12.60 -1.89 -19.65
CA GLY A 151 11.57 -1.12 -18.98
C GLY A 151 10.18 -1.73 -19.03
N GLY A 152 10.06 -3.03 -19.13
CA GLY A 152 8.78 -3.73 -19.08
C GLY A 152 8.74 -5.01 -19.88
N PRO A 153 7.65 -5.75 -19.80
CA PRO A 153 6.43 -5.43 -19.03
C PRO A 153 6.65 -5.53 -17.51
N TYR A 154 5.90 -4.74 -16.79
CA TYR A 154 5.76 -4.82 -15.33
C TYR A 154 4.54 -5.67 -14.94
N LEU A 155 4.37 -5.91 -13.64
CA LEU A 155 3.25 -6.68 -13.12
C LEU A 155 2.86 -6.15 -11.74
N GLY A 156 1.86 -5.28 -11.67
CA GLY A 156 1.28 -4.91 -10.39
C GLY A 156 0.48 -6.08 -9.78
N PHE A 157 0.73 -6.42 -8.53
CA PHE A 157 -0.14 -7.31 -7.78
C PHE A 157 -0.91 -6.54 -6.71
N PHE A 158 -2.15 -6.99 -6.46
CA PHE A 158 -3.04 -6.41 -5.48
C PHE A 158 -3.74 -7.55 -4.73
N ALA A 159 -3.59 -7.59 -3.42
CA ALA A 159 -4.22 -8.57 -2.56
C ALA A 159 -4.81 -7.91 -1.31
N THR A 160 -5.92 -8.44 -0.80
CA THR A 160 -6.65 -7.84 0.31
C THR A 160 -7.37 -8.88 1.16
N ARG A 161 -7.97 -8.43 2.27
CA ARG A 161 -8.82 -9.25 3.13
C ARG A 161 -10.15 -9.57 2.44
N GLU A 162 -10.75 -10.71 2.75
CA GLU A 162 -12.06 -11.13 2.23
C GLU A 162 -13.14 -10.06 2.45
N ALA A 163 -13.07 -9.30 3.53
CA ALA A 163 -14.00 -8.22 3.84
C ALA A 163 -14.10 -7.15 2.73
N TYR A 164 -13.05 -6.97 1.95
CA TYR A 164 -12.96 -5.96 0.89
C TYR A 164 -13.15 -6.52 -0.53
N LYS A 165 -13.56 -7.77 -0.67
CA LYS A 165 -13.72 -8.48 -1.94
C LYS A 165 -14.52 -7.72 -3.00
N ARG A 166 -15.58 -7.03 -2.59
CA ARG A 166 -16.47 -6.31 -3.51
C ARG A 166 -15.88 -5.01 -4.05
N GLN A 167 -14.93 -4.44 -3.34
CA GLN A 167 -14.27 -3.18 -3.69
C GLN A 167 -12.92 -3.39 -4.37
N LEU A 168 -12.42 -4.63 -4.41
CA LEU A 168 -11.15 -4.96 -5.04
C LEU A 168 -11.14 -4.54 -6.50
N PRO A 169 -10.19 -3.67 -6.93
CA PRO A 169 -10.10 -3.25 -8.32
C PRO A 169 -9.63 -4.41 -9.22
N GLY A 170 -10.11 -4.41 -10.47
CA GLY A 170 -9.77 -5.42 -11.44
C GLY A 170 -10.63 -6.68 -11.37
N ARG A 171 -10.15 -7.76 -11.98
CA ARG A 171 -10.89 -9.01 -12.08
C ARG A 171 -10.42 -10.01 -11.04
N LEU A 172 -11.35 -10.67 -10.39
CA LEU A 172 -11.08 -11.90 -9.64
C LEU A 172 -11.07 -13.07 -10.63
N VAL A 173 -10.03 -13.89 -10.55
CA VAL A 173 -10.00 -15.16 -11.28
C VAL A 173 -10.59 -16.22 -10.35
N GLY A 174 -11.75 -16.74 -10.72
CA GLY A 174 -12.38 -17.86 -10.05
C GLY A 174 -11.80 -19.20 -10.52
N MET A 175 -11.97 -20.23 -9.71
CA MET A 175 -11.79 -21.62 -10.12
C MET A 175 -13.06 -22.12 -10.83
#